data_abfbf1438b72fd30a2caceb53afcfb67
#
_entry.id   abfbf1438b72fd30a2caceb53afcfb67
#
_cell.length_a   1.000
_cell.length_b   1.000
_cell.length_c   1.000
_cell.angle_alpha   90.00
_cell.angle_beta   90.00
_cell.angle_gamma   90.00
#
_symmetry.space_group_name_H-M   'P 1'
#
loop_
_entity.id
_entity.type
_entity.pdbx_description
1 polymer ?
#
loop_
_entity_poly.entity_id
_entity_poly.type
_entity_poly.pdbx_seq_one_letter_code
_entity_poly.pdbx_strand_id
1 'polypeptide(L)'
;GGFAEDALKEYAEAAATLAFVRGEPPPGAADLGIGAAPYINGLAESIGELRRYILDMLRRDDFSRCEALLEVMDEVYSVLVTLDYPDAVTRGLRRTTDVMRGVIERTRGDLTIALRQRGLEHQLARLSDRLDKEGG
;
A
#
# COMPACT_ATOMS: atom_id res chain seq x y z
N GLY A 1 -12.51 -21.56 -14.62
CA GLY A 1 -12.14 -22.15 -13.36
C GLY A 1 -11.23 -21.27 -12.53
N GLY A 2 -10.97 -21.72 -11.30
CA GLY A 2 -10.21 -20.97 -10.32
C GLY A 2 -8.80 -20.57 -10.74
N PHE A 3 -8.11 -21.43 -11.48
CA PHE A 3 -6.73 -21.14 -11.92
C PHE A 3 -6.66 -19.95 -12.87
N ALA A 4 -7.55 -19.88 -13.85
CA ALA A 4 -7.58 -18.78 -14.80
C ALA A 4 -7.96 -17.47 -14.12
N GLU A 5 -8.91 -17.50 -13.19
CA GLU A 5 -9.32 -16.33 -12.43
C GLU A 5 -8.21 -15.84 -11.50
N ASP A 6 -7.48 -16.75 -10.89
CA ASP A 6 -6.33 -16.41 -10.05
C ASP A 6 -5.22 -15.75 -10.86
N ALA A 7 -4.94 -16.25 -12.06
CA ALA A 7 -3.95 -15.65 -12.95
C ALA A 7 -4.36 -14.22 -13.37
N LEU A 8 -5.65 -14.02 -13.69
CA LEU A 8 -6.17 -12.69 -14.04
C LEU A 8 -6.13 -11.73 -12.86
N LYS A 9 -6.44 -12.22 -11.67
CA LYS A 9 -6.34 -11.45 -10.43
C LYS A 9 -4.90 -11.01 -10.17
N GLU A 10 -3.95 -11.93 -10.29
CA GLU A 10 -2.52 -11.62 -10.12
C GLU A 10 -2.02 -10.62 -11.15
N TYR A 11 -2.50 -10.73 -12.38
CA TYR A 11 -2.19 -9.76 -13.42
C TYR A 11 -2.69 -8.36 -13.06
N ALA A 12 -3.95 -8.26 -12.60
CA ALA A 12 -4.51 -6.98 -12.15
C ALA A 12 -3.76 -6.41 -10.96
N GLU A 13 -3.42 -7.24 -9.98
CA GLU A 13 -2.64 -6.87 -8.81
C GLU A 13 -1.28 -6.29 -9.22
N ALA A 14 -0.56 -6.97 -10.09
CA ALA A 14 0.75 -6.52 -10.55
C ALA A 14 0.65 -5.20 -11.32
N ALA A 15 -0.32 -5.08 -12.23
CA ALA A 15 -0.52 -3.87 -13.01
C ALA A 15 -0.88 -2.66 -12.15
N ALA A 16 -1.77 -2.84 -11.18
CA ALA A 16 -2.16 -1.79 -10.25
C ALA A 16 -1.00 -1.38 -9.35
N THR A 17 -0.30 -2.33 -8.78
CA THR A 17 0.86 -2.07 -7.91
C THR A 17 1.93 -1.28 -8.65
N LEU A 18 2.27 -1.67 -9.87
CA LEU A 18 3.27 -0.97 -10.67
C LEU A 18 2.86 0.48 -10.93
N ALA A 19 1.61 0.72 -11.29
CA ALA A 19 1.09 2.06 -11.52
C ALA A 19 1.18 2.92 -10.25
N PHE A 20 0.73 2.38 -9.11
CA PHE A 20 0.76 3.10 -7.84
C PHE A 20 2.18 3.47 -7.41
N VAL A 21 3.12 2.55 -7.55
CA VAL A 21 4.53 2.79 -7.22
C VAL A 21 5.12 3.90 -8.11
N ARG A 22 4.68 3.98 -9.35
CA ARG A 22 5.11 5.03 -10.29
C ARG A 22 4.37 6.35 -10.09
N GLY A 23 3.39 6.40 -9.21
CA GLY A 23 2.57 7.60 -9.01
C GLY A 23 1.59 7.84 -10.16
N GLU A 24 1.22 6.78 -10.87
CA GLU A 24 0.30 6.83 -12.01
C GLU A 24 -1.06 6.24 -11.62
N PRO A 25 -2.16 6.66 -12.29
CA PRO A 25 -3.44 5.99 -12.10
C PRO A 25 -3.37 4.55 -12.59
N PRO A 26 -4.05 3.61 -11.90
CA PRO A 26 -4.03 2.22 -12.33
C PRO A 26 -4.82 2.02 -13.62
N PRO A 27 -4.41 1.09 -14.48
CA PRO A 27 -5.24 0.73 -15.64
C PRO A 27 -6.57 0.13 -15.17
N GLY A 28 -7.64 0.41 -15.90
CA GLY A 28 -8.95 -0.14 -15.61
C GLY A 28 -9.10 -1.57 -16.09
N ALA A 29 -10.19 -2.23 -15.70
CA ALA A 29 -10.48 -3.60 -16.12
C ALA A 29 -10.56 -3.72 -17.65
N ALA A 30 -11.16 -2.73 -18.31
CA ALA A 30 -11.26 -2.70 -19.78
C ALA A 30 -9.88 -2.60 -20.44
N ASP A 31 -8.98 -1.78 -19.88
CA ASP A 31 -7.62 -1.64 -20.39
C ASP A 31 -6.84 -2.95 -20.32
N LEU A 32 -7.07 -3.72 -19.26
CA LEU A 32 -6.42 -5.01 -19.06
C LEU A 32 -7.13 -6.16 -19.78
N GLY A 33 -8.34 -5.92 -20.29
CA GLY A 33 -9.14 -6.94 -20.95
C GLY A 33 -9.64 -8.04 -20.01
N ILE A 34 -9.90 -7.72 -18.76
CA ILE A 34 -10.34 -8.70 -17.75
C ILE A 34 -11.70 -8.32 -17.16
N GLY A 35 -12.35 -9.30 -16.54
CA GLY A 35 -13.64 -9.09 -15.89
C GLY A 35 -13.53 -8.27 -14.59
N ALA A 36 -14.66 -7.81 -14.11
CA ALA A 36 -14.74 -6.98 -12.91
C ALA A 36 -14.26 -7.71 -11.66
N ALA A 37 -14.66 -8.96 -11.46
CA ALA A 37 -14.32 -9.71 -10.25
C ALA A 37 -12.81 -9.92 -10.07
N PRO A 38 -12.06 -10.47 -11.03
CA PRO A 38 -10.62 -10.60 -10.88
C PRO A 38 -9.91 -9.22 -10.77
N TYR A 39 -10.42 -8.20 -11.47
CA TYR A 39 -9.86 -6.86 -11.38
C TYR A 39 -9.97 -6.30 -9.96
N ILE A 40 -11.15 -6.36 -9.37
CA ILE A 40 -11.41 -5.83 -8.03
C ILE A 40 -10.65 -6.60 -6.96
N ASN A 41 -10.60 -7.92 -7.07
CA ASN A 41 -9.83 -8.74 -6.14
C ASN A 41 -8.33 -8.46 -6.27
N GLY A 42 -7.83 -8.27 -7.47
CA GLY A 42 -6.45 -7.87 -7.72
C GLY A 42 -6.13 -6.49 -7.13
N LEU A 43 -7.06 -5.55 -7.31
CA LEU A 43 -6.92 -4.22 -6.75
C LEU A 43 -6.88 -4.27 -5.21
N ALA A 44 -7.74 -5.09 -4.59
CA ALA A 44 -7.72 -5.28 -3.13
C ALA A 44 -6.39 -5.85 -2.66
N GLU A 45 -5.86 -6.85 -3.34
CA GLU A 45 -4.59 -7.48 -2.97
C GLU A 45 -3.38 -6.59 -3.23
N SER A 46 -3.49 -5.59 -4.12
CA SER A 46 -2.42 -4.63 -4.33
C SER A 46 -2.06 -3.85 -3.06
N ILE A 47 -3.01 -3.71 -2.13
CA ILE A 47 -2.76 -3.08 -0.82
C ILE A 47 -1.66 -3.83 -0.07
N GLY A 48 -1.70 -5.16 -0.09
CA GLY A 48 -0.66 -5.99 0.54
C GLY A 48 0.72 -5.80 -0.11
N GLU A 49 0.75 -5.68 -1.44
CA GLU A 49 2.00 -5.42 -2.16
C GLU A 49 2.55 -4.02 -1.88
N LEU A 50 1.68 -3.03 -1.74
CA LEU A 50 2.10 -1.68 -1.36
C LEU A 50 2.71 -1.65 0.04
N ARG A 51 2.15 -2.43 0.98
CA ARG A 51 2.78 -2.59 2.30
C ARG A 51 4.20 -3.12 2.18
N ARG A 52 4.40 -4.18 1.40
CA ARG A 52 5.73 -4.75 1.19
C ARG A 52 6.70 -3.72 0.64
N TYR A 53 6.23 -2.93 -0.31
CA TYR A 53 7.02 -1.86 -0.91
C TYR A 53 7.40 -0.79 0.11
N ILE A 54 6.46 -0.37 0.93
CA ILE A 54 6.71 0.62 2.01
C ILE A 54 7.73 0.07 3.00
N LEU A 55 7.57 -1.16 3.47
CA LEU A 55 8.51 -1.77 4.41
C LEU A 55 9.92 -1.89 3.82
N ASP A 56 10.03 -2.20 2.54
CA ASP A 56 11.32 -2.25 1.85
C ASP A 56 11.98 -0.88 1.78
N MET A 57 11.20 0.17 1.48
CA MET A 57 11.68 1.55 1.51
C MET A 57 12.16 1.96 2.90
N LEU A 58 11.41 1.62 3.94
CA LEU A 58 11.79 1.93 5.32
C LEU A 58 13.11 1.27 5.72
N ARG A 59 13.36 0.04 5.24
CA ARG A 59 14.65 -0.63 5.49
C ARG A 59 15.83 0.11 4.86
N ARG A 60 15.59 0.84 3.79
CA ARG A 60 16.61 1.62 3.07
C ARG A 60 16.68 3.07 3.55
N ASP A 61 15.97 3.41 4.61
CA ASP A 61 15.81 4.79 5.07
C ASP A 61 15.28 5.74 3.99
N ASP A 62 14.48 5.22 3.07
CA ASP A 62 13.82 6.01 2.03
C ASP A 62 12.38 6.29 2.42
N PHE A 63 12.11 7.52 2.86
CA PHE A 63 10.79 7.96 3.30
C PHE A 63 10.03 8.71 2.21
N SER A 64 10.64 8.95 1.05
CA SER A 64 10.15 9.87 0.04
C SER A 64 8.76 9.54 -0.52
N ARG A 65 8.39 8.25 -0.55
CA ARG A 65 7.11 7.81 -1.14
C ARG A 65 6.18 7.12 -0.14
N CYS A 66 6.63 6.91 1.09
CA CYS A 66 5.89 6.09 2.06
C CYS A 66 4.51 6.66 2.39
N GLU A 67 4.41 7.95 2.68
CA GLU A 67 3.13 8.58 3.01
C GLU A 67 2.18 8.59 1.81
N ALA A 68 2.70 8.89 0.62
CA ALA A 68 1.90 8.88 -0.60
C ALA A 68 1.33 7.48 -0.90
N LEU A 69 2.14 6.44 -0.72
CA LEU A 69 1.69 5.07 -0.93
C LEU A 69 0.68 4.62 0.13
N LEU A 70 0.82 5.07 1.38
CA LEU A 70 -0.17 4.81 2.41
C LEU A 70 -1.51 5.48 2.07
N GLU A 71 -1.49 6.70 1.53
CA GLU A 71 -2.70 7.36 1.04
C GLU A 71 -3.37 6.58 -0.09
N VAL A 72 -2.58 6.03 -1.02
CA VAL A 72 -3.10 5.17 -2.08
C VAL A 72 -3.80 3.94 -1.48
N MET A 73 -3.20 3.31 -0.47
CA MET A 73 -3.82 2.18 0.22
C MET A 73 -5.19 2.57 0.80
N ASP A 74 -5.27 3.74 1.46
CA ASP A 74 -6.52 4.27 2.00
C ASP A 74 -7.56 4.53 0.89
N GLU A 75 -7.14 5.11 -0.22
CA GLU A 75 -8.02 5.40 -1.36
C GLU A 75 -8.58 4.12 -2.00
N VAL A 76 -7.72 3.14 -2.22
CA VAL A 76 -8.14 1.84 -2.76
C VAL A 76 -9.15 1.18 -1.82
N TYR A 77 -8.86 1.17 -0.53
CA TYR A 77 -9.79 0.64 0.47
C TYR A 77 -11.14 1.37 0.44
N SER A 78 -11.13 2.69 0.39
CA SER A 78 -12.35 3.50 0.34
C SER A 78 -13.22 3.18 -0.87
N VAL A 79 -12.61 2.99 -2.04
CA VAL A 79 -13.32 2.58 -3.23
C VAL A 79 -13.93 1.19 -3.06
N LEU A 80 -13.15 0.24 -2.54
CA LEU A 80 -13.58 -1.15 -2.40
C LEU A 80 -14.79 -1.30 -1.45
N VAL A 81 -14.84 -0.54 -0.36
CA VAL A 81 -15.95 -0.63 0.60
C VAL A 81 -17.24 0.01 0.07
N THR A 82 -17.16 0.83 -0.97
CA THR A 82 -18.33 1.45 -1.58
C THR A 82 -18.94 0.63 -2.72
N LEU A 83 -18.26 -0.45 -3.13
CA LEU A 83 -18.72 -1.26 -4.25
C LEU A 83 -19.92 -2.14 -3.87
N ASP A 84 -20.91 -2.15 -4.74
CA ASP A 84 -22.11 -2.98 -4.60
C ASP A 84 -22.08 -4.08 -5.67
N TYR A 85 -21.80 -5.31 -5.25
CA TYR A 85 -21.65 -6.45 -6.14
C TYR A 85 -22.59 -7.59 -5.76
N PRO A 86 -22.89 -8.52 -6.70
CA PRO A 86 -23.65 -9.72 -6.38
C PRO A 86 -23.05 -10.50 -5.21
N ASP A 87 -23.90 -11.12 -4.40
CA ASP A 87 -23.54 -11.75 -3.13
C ASP A 87 -22.33 -12.70 -3.18
N ALA A 88 -22.20 -13.47 -4.23
CA ALA A 88 -21.10 -14.44 -4.37
C ALA A 88 -19.73 -13.78 -4.48
N VAL A 89 -19.66 -12.65 -5.19
CA VAL A 89 -18.42 -11.83 -5.31
C VAL A 89 -18.18 -11.07 -4.01
N THR A 90 -19.25 -10.57 -3.39
CA THR A 90 -19.20 -9.74 -2.19
C THR A 90 -18.60 -10.45 -1.00
N ARG A 91 -18.83 -11.75 -0.80
CA ARG A 91 -18.28 -12.50 0.34
C ARG A 91 -16.76 -12.57 0.32
N GLY A 92 -16.18 -12.96 -0.81
CA GLY A 92 -14.74 -13.01 -0.95
C GLY A 92 -14.11 -11.64 -0.84
N LEU A 93 -14.74 -10.65 -1.46
CA LEU A 93 -14.28 -9.27 -1.41
C LEU A 93 -14.33 -8.69 0.01
N ARG A 94 -15.38 -8.96 0.77
CA ARG A 94 -15.48 -8.50 2.16
C ARG A 94 -14.36 -9.06 3.02
N ARG A 95 -14.08 -10.38 2.89
CA ARG A 95 -12.96 -10.99 3.62
C ARG A 95 -11.64 -10.35 3.27
N THR A 96 -11.37 -10.20 1.98
CA THR A 96 -10.13 -9.59 1.51
C THR A 96 -10.05 -8.15 1.99
N THR A 97 -11.14 -7.39 1.90
CA THR A 97 -11.19 -5.99 2.34
C THR A 97 -10.94 -5.85 3.84
N ASP A 98 -11.53 -6.75 4.65
CA ASP A 98 -11.29 -6.76 6.09
C ASP A 98 -9.83 -7.06 6.43
N VAL A 99 -9.22 -8.03 5.73
CA VAL A 99 -7.79 -8.33 5.87
C VAL A 99 -6.96 -7.11 5.49
N MET A 100 -7.30 -6.46 4.38
CA MET A 100 -6.55 -5.29 3.89
C MET A 100 -6.68 -4.08 4.80
N ARG A 101 -7.80 -3.93 5.48
CA ARG A 101 -7.95 -2.90 6.52
C ARG A 101 -6.89 -3.09 7.61
N GLY A 102 -6.71 -4.32 8.09
CA GLY A 102 -5.67 -4.64 9.06
C GLY A 102 -4.27 -4.37 8.52
N VAL A 103 -4.03 -4.68 7.25
CA VAL A 103 -2.76 -4.40 6.58
C VAL A 103 -2.47 -2.90 6.58
N ILE A 104 -3.45 -2.08 6.23
CA ILE A 104 -3.30 -0.62 6.21
C ILE A 104 -2.98 -0.09 7.60
N GLU A 105 -3.70 -0.54 8.63
CA GLU A 105 -3.50 -0.07 10.00
C GLU A 105 -2.12 -0.46 10.55
N ARG A 106 -1.65 -1.68 10.26
CA ARG A 106 -0.28 -2.08 10.63
C ARG A 106 0.77 -1.24 9.89
N THR A 107 0.54 -0.95 8.61
CA THR A 107 1.44 -0.12 7.82
C THR A 107 1.52 1.30 8.37
N ARG A 108 0.37 1.87 8.72
CA ARG A 108 0.28 3.19 9.34
C ARG A 108 1.06 3.24 10.65
N GLY A 109 0.92 2.22 11.49
CA GLY A 109 1.65 2.12 12.74
C GLY A 109 3.15 2.02 12.53
N ASP A 110 3.58 1.14 11.61
CA ASP A 110 5.01 0.96 11.30
C ASP A 110 5.63 2.25 10.75
N LEU A 111 4.93 2.95 9.86
CA LEU A 111 5.41 4.20 9.31
C LEU A 111 5.48 5.30 10.37
N THR A 112 4.50 5.39 11.25
CA THR A 112 4.49 6.36 12.34
C THR A 112 5.69 6.16 13.25
N ILE A 113 6.00 4.92 13.63
CA ILE A 113 7.17 4.60 14.46
C ILE A 113 8.46 4.98 13.74
N ALA A 114 8.59 4.63 12.47
CA ALA A 114 9.78 4.93 11.68
C ALA A 114 10.01 6.45 11.54
N LEU A 115 8.96 7.22 11.32
CA LEU A 115 9.04 8.68 11.22
C LEU A 115 9.44 9.31 12.56
N ARG A 116 8.93 8.82 13.67
CA ARG A 116 9.31 9.29 15.01
C ARG A 116 10.76 8.97 15.31
N GLN A 117 11.21 7.80 14.98
CA GLN A 117 12.60 7.37 15.13
C GLN A 117 13.54 8.26 14.33
N ARG A 118 13.18 8.53 13.08
CA ARG A 118 13.94 9.45 12.22
C ARG A 118 14.01 10.86 12.80
N GLY A 119 12.89 11.36 13.31
CA GLY A 119 12.84 12.67 13.98
C GLY A 119 13.74 12.74 15.18
N LEU A 120 13.75 11.69 16.01
CA LEU A 120 14.63 11.59 17.17
C LEU A 120 16.11 11.55 16.77
N GLU A 121 16.46 10.78 15.77
CA GLU A 121 17.82 10.70 15.24
C GLU A 121 18.31 12.07 14.75
N HIS A 122 17.46 12.81 14.06
CA HIS A 122 17.78 14.18 13.62
C HIS A 122 18.01 15.12 14.80
N GLN A 123 17.23 15.02 15.86
CA GLN A 123 17.40 15.84 17.06
C GLN A 123 18.68 15.48 17.79
N LEU A 124 19.01 14.20 17.88
CA LEU A 124 20.26 13.74 18.49
C LEU A 124 21.48 14.23 17.71
N ALA A 125 21.40 14.19 16.38
CA ALA A 125 22.48 14.70 15.53
C ALA A 125 22.69 16.20 15.73
N ARG A 126 21.61 16.97 15.83
CA ARG A 126 21.69 18.41 16.10
C ARG A 126 22.29 18.71 17.47
N LEU A 127 21.93 17.96 18.49
CA LEU A 127 22.48 18.09 19.81
C LEU A 127 23.99 17.78 19.82
N SER A 128 24.38 16.70 19.15
CA SER A 128 25.78 16.31 18.99
C SER A 128 26.60 17.40 18.33
N ASP A 129 26.07 18.01 17.25
CA ASP A 129 26.72 19.14 16.56
C ASP A 129 26.89 20.36 17.47
N ARG A 130 25.89 20.68 18.29
CA ARG A 130 25.99 21.77 19.27
C ARG A 130 27.09 21.51 20.30
N LEU A 131 27.13 20.30 20.83
CA LEU A 131 28.14 19.94 21.84
C LEU A 131 29.54 19.98 21.24
N ASP A 132 29.72 19.54 20.00
CA ASP A 132 31.01 19.63 19.32
C ASP A 132 31.46 21.07 19.11
N LYS A 133 30.55 21.98 18.74
CA LYS A 133 30.82 23.41 18.58
C LYS A 133 31.14 24.08 19.89
N GLU A 134 30.47 23.74 20.98
CA GLU A 134 30.70 24.30 22.31
C GLU A 134 31.96 23.74 22.96
N GLY A 135 32.33 22.48 22.64
CA GLY A 135 33.54 21.84 23.16
C GLY A 135 34.84 22.20 22.44
N GLY A 136 34.70 22.87 21.31
CA GLY A 136 35.84 23.34 20.54
C GLY A 136 36.18 24.77 20.81
#